data_30022e9e664ac40eb08d8700cd273ad8
#
_entry.id   30022e9e664ac40eb08d8700cd273ad8
#
_cell.length_a   1.000
_cell.length_b   1.000
_cell.length_c   1.000
_cell.angle_alpha   90.00
_cell.angle_beta   90.00
_cell.angle_gamma   90.00
#
_symmetry.space_group_name_H-M   'P 1'
#
loop_
_entity.id
_entity.type
_entity.pdbx_description
1 polymer ?
#
loop_
_entity_poly.entity_id
_entity_poly.type
_entity_poly.pdbx_seq_one_letter_code
_entity_poly.pdbx_strand_id
1 'polypeptide(L)'
;KGTDPVFADTDTYAQVWLQNWSTKDFTFNAFTLLDKDGNPILVVESDKAQGGNTVDLSEYKKQTEVTLNGEGKSTSDGNKVRINIKHPWCDDAHKADFNLVDDWSVFAGADAIAVTVDISNVTDAFTAYPCFTNGIENGIGYWEASDNNPAVTVNADGTYTFIVKFPAALEMDANNMFFDIATDLAGTDGEDPAVKMAVKKVVVLNKSDAEPTDPSESTADSTDSDESKGVLVDSSDSKTNSAATSSKAANNASN
;
A
#
# COMPACT_ATOMS: atom_id res chain seq x y z
N LYS A 1 -46.41 20.51 6.46
CA LYS A 1 -45.72 19.34 7.01
C LYS A 1 -45.79 18.26 5.94
N GLY A 2 -44.69 17.99 5.23
CA GLY A 2 -44.62 16.87 4.32
C GLY A 2 -44.51 15.56 5.10
N THR A 3 -44.96 14.48 4.53
CA THR A 3 -44.67 13.13 5.03
C THR A 3 -43.26 12.79 4.62
N ASP A 4 -42.46 12.23 5.53
CA ASP A 4 -41.10 11.78 5.22
C ASP A 4 -41.18 10.73 4.10
N PRO A 5 -40.41 10.88 3.02
CA PRO A 5 -40.38 9.88 1.98
C PRO A 5 -39.74 8.60 2.52
N VAL A 6 -40.40 7.48 2.29
CA VAL A 6 -39.87 6.15 2.64
C VAL A 6 -39.47 5.47 1.33
N PHE A 7 -38.18 5.12 1.22
CA PHE A 7 -37.67 4.33 0.09
C PHE A 7 -37.79 2.84 0.43
N ALA A 8 -38.24 2.06 -0.54
CA ALA A 8 -38.31 0.61 -0.39
C ALA A 8 -36.94 -0.01 -0.79
N ASP A 9 -36.60 -1.16 -0.19
CA ASP A 9 -35.35 -1.90 -0.50
C ASP A 9 -35.27 -2.33 -1.99
N THR A 10 -36.39 -2.27 -2.71
CA THR A 10 -36.49 -2.58 -4.14
C THR A 10 -36.30 -1.37 -5.04
N ASP A 11 -36.19 -0.16 -4.49
CA ASP A 11 -36.06 1.05 -5.29
C ASP A 11 -34.64 1.09 -5.89
N THR A 12 -34.57 1.20 -7.21
CA THR A 12 -33.31 1.25 -7.95
C THR A 12 -32.77 2.66 -8.11
N TYR A 13 -33.62 3.67 -7.94
CA TYR A 13 -33.23 5.08 -7.90
C TYR A 13 -34.27 5.91 -7.15
N ALA A 14 -33.82 7.03 -6.60
CA ALA A 14 -34.70 8.04 -6.00
C ALA A 14 -34.25 9.43 -6.44
N GLN A 15 -35.22 10.33 -6.61
CA GLN A 15 -34.95 11.73 -6.93
C GLN A 15 -35.56 12.63 -5.85
N VAL A 16 -34.82 13.60 -5.40
CA VAL A 16 -35.27 14.64 -4.48
C VAL A 16 -35.24 15.98 -5.19
N TRP A 17 -36.37 16.66 -5.22
CA TRP A 17 -36.52 17.95 -5.88
C TRP A 17 -36.68 19.04 -4.83
N LEU A 18 -35.90 20.11 -4.94
CA LEU A 18 -36.08 21.34 -4.22
C LEU A 18 -36.63 22.40 -5.19
N GLN A 19 -37.83 22.91 -4.90
CA GLN A 19 -38.47 23.88 -5.75
C GLN A 19 -38.71 25.19 -4.98
N ASN A 20 -38.13 26.28 -5.50
CA ASN A 20 -38.37 27.61 -4.96
C ASN A 20 -39.49 28.31 -5.72
N TRP A 21 -40.62 28.57 -5.05
CA TRP A 21 -41.74 29.31 -5.59
C TRP A 21 -41.70 30.79 -5.23
N SER A 22 -40.67 31.24 -4.51
CA SER A 22 -40.51 32.64 -4.15
C SER A 22 -39.67 33.40 -5.19
N THR A 23 -39.78 34.73 -5.20
CA THR A 23 -38.93 35.61 -6.00
C THR A 23 -37.60 35.91 -5.31
N LYS A 24 -37.32 35.31 -4.16
CA LYS A 24 -36.11 35.53 -3.39
C LYS A 24 -35.11 34.42 -3.67
N ASP A 25 -33.87 34.81 -3.79
CA ASP A 25 -32.76 33.87 -3.86
C ASP A 25 -32.66 33.08 -2.54
N PHE A 26 -32.31 31.82 -2.63
CA PHE A 26 -31.93 31.00 -1.48
C PHE A 26 -30.60 30.29 -1.75
N THR A 27 -29.85 30.10 -0.68
CA THR A 27 -28.60 29.37 -0.74
C THR A 27 -28.83 27.97 -0.22
N PHE A 28 -28.43 26.98 -1.02
CA PHE A 28 -28.43 25.57 -0.62
C PHE A 28 -27.06 25.24 -0.01
N ASN A 29 -27.01 24.98 1.29
CA ASN A 29 -25.75 24.79 2.00
C ASN A 29 -25.35 23.31 2.14
N ALA A 30 -26.32 22.42 2.34
CA ALA A 30 -26.07 21.00 2.51
C ALA A 30 -27.33 20.16 2.28
N PHE A 31 -27.13 18.95 1.84
CA PHE A 31 -28.12 17.89 1.79
C PHE A 31 -27.55 16.65 2.48
N THR A 32 -28.29 16.11 3.44
CA THR A 32 -27.88 14.91 4.16
C THR A 32 -29.01 13.90 4.12
N LEU A 33 -28.76 12.70 3.62
CA LEU A 33 -29.64 11.56 3.81
C LEU A 33 -29.38 10.96 5.19
N LEU A 34 -30.46 10.61 5.87
CA LEU A 34 -30.39 9.94 7.16
C LEU A 34 -30.97 8.52 7.01
N ASP A 35 -30.39 7.57 7.72
CA ASP A 35 -30.98 6.24 7.87
C ASP A 35 -32.23 6.28 8.78
N LYS A 36 -32.88 5.12 8.96
CA LYS A 36 -34.08 4.99 9.80
C LYS A 36 -33.85 5.38 11.28
N ASP A 37 -32.63 5.40 11.73
CA ASP A 37 -32.22 5.71 13.10
C ASP A 37 -31.74 7.16 13.23
N GLY A 38 -31.76 7.93 12.12
CA GLY A 38 -31.39 9.34 12.08
C GLY A 38 -29.90 9.59 11.92
N ASN A 39 -29.11 8.58 11.58
CA ASN A 39 -27.69 8.76 11.32
C ASN A 39 -27.45 9.20 9.88
N PRO A 40 -26.48 10.08 9.62
CA PRO A 40 -26.15 10.49 8.27
C PRO A 40 -25.71 9.30 7.40
N ILE A 41 -26.39 9.13 6.27
CA ILE A 41 -25.91 8.27 5.19
C ILE A 41 -24.96 9.13 4.36
N LEU A 42 -23.73 8.69 4.18
CA LEU A 42 -22.76 9.41 3.38
C LEU A 42 -23.22 9.41 1.92
N VAL A 43 -23.69 10.55 1.45
CA VAL A 43 -23.99 10.74 0.03
C VAL A 43 -22.78 11.41 -0.59
N VAL A 44 -22.15 10.72 -1.51
CA VAL A 44 -21.09 11.31 -2.34
C VAL A 44 -21.77 12.20 -3.39
N GLU A 45 -21.49 13.51 -3.36
CA GLU A 45 -21.96 14.41 -4.42
C GLU A 45 -21.35 13.99 -5.76
N SER A 46 -22.17 13.72 -6.76
CA SER A 46 -21.67 13.67 -8.14
C SER A 46 -22.73 14.07 -9.16
N ASP A 47 -22.45 15.13 -9.88
CA ASP A 47 -23.07 15.44 -11.17
C ASP A 47 -22.43 14.66 -12.34
N LYS A 48 -21.42 13.87 -12.07
CA LYS A 48 -20.88 12.81 -12.92
C LYS A 48 -20.92 11.53 -12.11
N ALA A 49 -21.18 10.40 -12.75
CA ALA A 49 -20.94 9.11 -12.11
C ALA A 49 -19.51 9.12 -11.56
N GLN A 50 -19.37 9.44 -10.27
CA GLN A 50 -18.04 9.47 -9.67
C GLN A 50 -17.64 8.02 -9.49
N GLY A 51 -16.60 7.63 -10.18
CA GLY A 51 -15.97 6.34 -10.00
C GLY A 51 -15.40 6.25 -8.58
N GLY A 52 -15.16 5.06 -8.16
CA GLY A 52 -14.54 4.78 -6.88
C GLY A 52 -14.81 3.36 -6.45
N ASN A 53 -14.11 2.93 -5.43
CA ASN A 53 -14.34 1.64 -4.79
C ASN A 53 -14.26 1.79 -3.28
N THR A 54 -14.87 0.84 -2.58
CA THR A 54 -14.72 0.68 -1.13
C THR A 54 -13.87 -0.55 -0.86
N VAL A 55 -12.86 -0.39 0.00
CA VAL A 55 -12.06 -1.51 0.50
C VAL A 55 -12.40 -1.69 1.97
N ASP A 56 -12.80 -2.91 2.35
CA ASP A 56 -13.02 -3.23 3.76
C ASP A 56 -11.68 -3.38 4.48
N LEU A 57 -11.41 -2.46 5.39
CA LEU A 57 -10.19 -2.43 6.22
C LEU A 57 -10.47 -2.83 7.68
N SER A 58 -11.66 -3.36 7.99
CA SER A 58 -12.09 -3.67 9.36
C SER A 58 -11.26 -4.77 10.05
N GLU A 59 -10.59 -5.61 9.27
CA GLU A 59 -9.67 -6.64 9.81
C GLU A 59 -8.38 -6.04 10.39
N TYR A 60 -8.04 -4.79 10.02
CA TYR A 60 -6.81 -4.13 10.47
C TYR A 60 -7.10 -3.24 11.68
N LYS A 61 -6.55 -3.59 12.82
CA LYS A 61 -6.78 -2.90 14.11
C LYS A 61 -5.99 -1.59 14.21
N LYS A 62 -4.78 -1.57 13.64
CA LYS A 62 -3.94 -0.37 13.57
C LYS A 62 -3.83 0.09 12.13
N GLN A 63 -4.13 1.36 11.90
CA GLN A 63 -4.03 2.02 10.60
C GLN A 63 -3.20 3.29 10.77
N THR A 64 -2.02 3.31 10.16
CA THR A 64 -1.09 4.43 10.28
C THR A 64 -0.94 5.12 8.94
N GLU A 65 -1.35 6.37 8.87
CA GLU A 65 -1.20 7.19 7.66
C GLU A 65 0.27 7.62 7.50
N VAL A 66 0.77 7.49 6.27
CA VAL A 66 2.14 7.84 5.91
C VAL A 66 2.15 9.27 5.36
N THR A 67 3.10 10.08 5.80
CA THR A 67 3.29 11.43 5.25
C THR A 67 3.87 11.34 3.84
N LEU A 68 3.21 12.00 2.90
CA LEU A 68 3.63 12.07 1.50
C LEU A 68 4.33 13.40 1.21
N ASN A 69 5.37 13.37 0.37
CA ASN A 69 6.09 14.56 -0.13
C ASN A 69 5.40 15.22 -1.32
N GLY A 70 4.36 14.59 -1.87
CA GLY A 70 3.61 15.04 -3.03
C GLY A 70 2.57 14.01 -3.44
N GLU A 71 1.90 14.27 -4.55
CA GLU A 71 0.84 13.41 -5.08
C GLU A 71 1.33 12.45 -6.18
N GLY A 72 2.61 12.55 -6.56
CA GLY A 72 3.17 11.82 -7.68
C GLY A 72 2.68 12.36 -9.03
N LYS A 73 3.09 11.67 -10.08
CA LYS A 73 2.72 12.01 -11.44
C LYS A 73 2.46 10.74 -12.25
N SER A 74 1.35 10.72 -13.00
CA SER A 74 1.13 9.65 -13.98
C SER A 74 2.26 9.62 -14.99
N THR A 75 2.71 8.44 -15.34
CA THR A 75 3.75 8.23 -16.33
C THR A 75 3.42 7.01 -17.19
N SER A 76 4.01 6.96 -18.36
CA SER A 76 4.04 5.76 -19.19
C SER A 76 5.40 5.09 -19.01
N ASP A 77 5.41 3.88 -18.49
CA ASP A 77 6.61 3.09 -18.26
C ASP A 77 6.32 1.60 -18.44
N GLY A 78 7.22 0.88 -19.13
CA GLY A 78 7.03 -0.53 -19.45
C GLY A 78 5.78 -0.79 -20.28
N ASN A 79 5.47 0.11 -21.23
CA ASN A 79 4.28 0.10 -22.10
C ASN A 79 2.93 0.16 -21.36
N LYS A 80 2.90 0.59 -20.11
CA LYS A 80 1.69 0.76 -19.29
C LYS A 80 1.63 2.17 -18.69
N VAL A 81 0.41 2.66 -18.47
CA VAL A 81 0.19 3.84 -17.65
C VAL A 81 0.28 3.45 -16.18
N ARG A 82 1.02 4.23 -15.38
CA ARG A 82 1.21 3.98 -13.94
C ARG A 82 1.40 5.26 -13.14
N ILE A 83 1.30 5.13 -11.83
CA ILE A 83 1.74 6.14 -10.88
C ILE A 83 2.68 5.49 -9.87
N ASN A 84 3.90 6.01 -9.79
CA ASN A 84 4.93 5.50 -8.89
C ASN A 84 4.75 6.09 -7.49
N ILE A 85 4.88 5.25 -6.47
CA ILE A 85 4.95 5.63 -5.06
C ILE A 85 6.42 5.48 -4.62
N LYS A 86 7.08 4.43 -5.12
CA LYS A 86 8.51 4.16 -4.96
C LYS A 86 9.10 3.55 -6.22
N HIS A 87 10.11 4.20 -6.78
CA HIS A 87 10.85 3.70 -7.94
C HIS A 87 12.37 3.82 -7.70
N PRO A 88 13.02 2.77 -7.19
CA PRO A 88 14.42 2.83 -6.78
C PRO A 88 15.39 2.99 -7.95
N TRP A 89 14.97 2.65 -9.16
CA TRP A 89 15.79 2.67 -10.37
C TRP A 89 15.55 3.89 -11.26
N CYS A 90 14.73 4.86 -10.81
CA CYS A 90 14.53 6.10 -11.58
C CYS A 90 15.77 6.98 -11.53
N ASP A 91 15.93 7.81 -12.55
CA ASP A 91 16.99 8.81 -12.58
C ASP A 91 16.75 9.96 -11.57
N ASP A 92 17.80 10.76 -11.33
CA ASP A 92 17.73 11.86 -10.35
C ASP A 92 16.71 12.95 -10.73
N ALA A 93 16.39 13.11 -12.03
CA ALA A 93 15.44 14.11 -12.49
C ALA A 93 13.99 13.75 -12.12
N HIS A 94 13.68 12.46 -11.99
CA HIS A 94 12.33 11.96 -11.69
C HIS A 94 12.17 11.49 -10.24
N LYS A 95 13.22 11.59 -9.43
CA LYS A 95 13.23 11.06 -8.06
C LYS A 95 12.12 11.64 -7.18
N ALA A 96 11.87 12.95 -7.29
CA ALA A 96 10.83 13.61 -6.51
C ALA A 96 9.40 13.20 -6.91
N ASP A 97 9.19 12.94 -8.20
CA ASP A 97 7.89 12.54 -8.74
C ASP A 97 7.56 11.07 -8.48
N PHE A 98 8.59 10.23 -8.26
CA PHE A 98 8.46 8.78 -8.18
C PHE A 98 8.79 8.19 -6.82
N ASN A 99 9.16 9.01 -5.83
CA ASN A 99 9.42 8.58 -4.46
C ASN A 99 8.68 9.51 -3.50
N LEU A 100 7.46 9.14 -3.15
CA LEU A 100 6.53 10.00 -2.42
C LEU A 100 6.66 9.92 -0.91
N VAL A 101 7.56 9.12 -0.39
CA VAL A 101 7.78 8.92 1.05
C VAL A 101 9.28 9.08 1.34
N ASP A 102 9.65 9.82 2.38
CA ASP A 102 11.04 10.01 2.77
C ASP A 102 11.60 8.79 3.50
N ASP A 103 10.86 8.31 4.48
CA ASP A 103 11.25 7.18 5.31
C ASP A 103 10.42 5.94 4.97
N TRP A 104 11.01 5.06 4.19
CA TRP A 104 10.36 3.81 3.78
C TRP A 104 10.34 2.73 4.86
N SER A 105 11.11 2.90 5.95
CA SER A 105 11.11 1.96 7.07
C SER A 105 9.75 1.87 7.77
N VAL A 106 8.89 2.89 7.60
CA VAL A 106 7.53 2.91 8.16
C VAL A 106 6.64 1.76 7.66
N PHE A 107 7.01 1.11 6.55
CA PHE A 107 6.29 -0.05 6.02
C PHE A 107 6.74 -1.39 6.61
N ALA A 108 7.87 -1.43 7.33
CA ALA A 108 8.36 -2.65 7.95
C ALA A 108 7.33 -3.19 8.96
N GLY A 109 7.11 -4.49 8.93
CA GLY A 109 6.14 -5.15 9.80
C GLY A 109 4.66 -4.96 9.40
N ALA A 110 4.36 -4.33 8.25
CA ALA A 110 2.99 -4.20 7.77
C ALA A 110 2.38 -5.57 7.42
N ASP A 111 1.09 -5.74 7.72
CA ASP A 111 0.29 -6.86 7.20
C ASP A 111 -0.32 -6.53 5.83
N ALA A 112 -0.53 -5.23 5.57
CA ALA A 112 -0.96 -4.71 4.26
C ALA A 112 -0.63 -3.22 4.13
N ILE A 113 -0.68 -2.72 2.89
CA ILE A 113 -0.61 -1.29 2.58
C ILE A 113 -1.83 -0.93 1.73
N ALA A 114 -2.54 0.14 2.10
CA ALA A 114 -3.60 0.71 1.28
C ALA A 114 -3.13 2.04 0.67
N VAL A 115 -3.45 2.23 -0.62
CA VAL A 115 -3.15 3.46 -1.37
C VAL A 115 -4.42 4.01 -1.96
N THR A 116 -4.72 5.27 -1.66
CA THR A 116 -5.85 5.99 -2.25
C THR A 116 -5.34 6.91 -3.35
N VAL A 117 -5.94 6.80 -4.52
CA VAL A 117 -5.53 7.53 -5.74
C VAL A 117 -6.74 8.19 -6.36
N ASP A 118 -6.63 9.49 -6.66
CA ASP A 118 -7.58 10.17 -7.52
C ASP A 118 -7.21 9.89 -8.98
N ILE A 119 -8.20 9.49 -9.76
CA ILE A 119 -8.05 9.17 -11.18
C ILE A 119 -9.00 10.06 -11.97
N SER A 120 -8.49 10.67 -13.04
CA SER A 120 -9.26 11.58 -13.89
C SER A 120 -8.96 11.41 -15.38
N ASN A 121 -9.82 12.00 -16.23
CA ASN A 121 -9.81 11.85 -17.68
C ASN A 121 -10.07 10.41 -18.15
N VAL A 122 -10.90 9.67 -17.41
CA VAL A 122 -11.33 8.32 -17.76
C VAL A 122 -12.35 8.41 -18.91
N THR A 123 -11.99 7.88 -20.08
CA THR A 123 -12.88 7.81 -21.25
C THR A 123 -13.51 6.45 -21.41
N ASP A 124 -12.75 5.41 -21.15
CA ASP A 124 -13.16 4.01 -21.23
C ASP A 124 -12.74 3.29 -19.95
N ALA A 125 -13.49 2.26 -19.59
CA ALA A 125 -13.15 1.46 -18.41
C ALA A 125 -11.84 0.70 -18.63
N PHE A 126 -11.02 0.65 -17.57
CA PHE A 126 -9.77 -0.07 -17.54
C PHE A 126 -9.55 -0.73 -16.18
N THR A 127 -8.51 -1.53 -16.08
CA THR A 127 -8.14 -2.21 -14.84
C THR A 127 -6.85 -1.60 -14.27
N ALA A 128 -6.83 -1.33 -12.98
CA ALA A 128 -5.65 -0.87 -12.26
C ALA A 128 -5.35 -1.80 -11.07
N TYR A 129 -4.08 -1.96 -10.74
CA TYR A 129 -3.64 -2.85 -9.66
C TYR A 129 -2.29 -2.40 -9.10
N PRO A 130 -2.02 -2.67 -7.81
CA PRO A 130 -0.72 -2.39 -7.23
C PRO A 130 0.33 -3.36 -7.74
N CYS A 131 1.51 -2.85 -8.13
CA CYS A 131 2.73 -3.63 -8.28
C CYS A 131 3.64 -3.35 -7.08
N PHE A 132 4.22 -4.38 -6.51
CA PHE A 132 5.03 -4.26 -5.31
C PHE A 132 6.16 -5.27 -5.27
N THR A 133 7.35 -4.83 -4.86
CA THR A 133 8.42 -5.73 -4.42
C THR A 133 8.98 -5.24 -3.09
N ASN A 134 9.33 -6.17 -2.22
CA ASN A 134 9.96 -5.82 -0.95
C ASN A 134 11.46 -5.50 -1.05
N GLY A 135 12.03 -5.56 -2.25
CA GLY A 135 13.45 -5.25 -2.51
C GLY A 135 14.44 -6.35 -2.11
N ILE A 136 13.98 -7.43 -1.49
CA ILE A 136 14.82 -8.56 -1.05
C ILE A 136 14.93 -9.58 -2.17
N GLU A 137 16.14 -10.07 -2.43
CA GLU A 137 16.36 -11.12 -3.43
C GLU A 137 15.54 -12.37 -3.10
N ASN A 138 14.78 -12.88 -4.08
CA ASN A 138 13.80 -13.96 -3.92
C ASN A 138 12.69 -13.69 -2.88
N GLY A 139 12.47 -12.43 -2.54
CA GLY A 139 11.42 -11.99 -1.65
C GLY A 139 10.05 -11.84 -2.33
N ILE A 140 9.21 -10.97 -1.77
CA ILE A 140 7.87 -10.69 -2.31
C ILE A 140 8.00 -9.89 -3.60
N GLY A 141 7.31 -10.33 -4.66
CA GLY A 141 7.17 -9.62 -5.92
C GLY A 141 5.80 -9.82 -6.53
N TYR A 142 5.01 -8.76 -6.61
CA TYR A 142 3.68 -8.70 -7.23
C TYR A 142 3.75 -7.78 -8.44
N TRP A 143 3.90 -8.34 -9.63
CA TRP A 143 4.01 -7.59 -10.91
C TRP A 143 2.71 -7.57 -11.70
N GLU A 144 1.82 -8.49 -11.42
CA GLU A 144 0.48 -8.59 -11.98
C GLU A 144 -0.53 -8.77 -10.86
N ALA A 145 -1.81 -8.49 -11.12
CA ALA A 145 -2.87 -8.62 -10.13
C ALA A 145 -3.01 -10.06 -9.62
N SER A 146 -3.27 -10.19 -8.32
CA SER A 146 -3.48 -11.46 -7.61
C SER A 146 -4.41 -11.25 -6.40
N ASP A 147 -4.66 -12.30 -5.63
CA ASP A 147 -5.44 -12.20 -4.38
C ASP A 147 -4.77 -11.28 -3.34
N ASN A 148 -3.44 -11.12 -3.41
CA ASN A 148 -2.69 -10.26 -2.51
C ASN A 148 -2.66 -8.78 -2.95
N ASN A 149 -2.82 -8.52 -4.22
CA ASN A 149 -2.86 -7.18 -4.83
C ASN A 149 -3.97 -7.12 -5.88
N PRO A 150 -5.24 -7.18 -5.46
CA PRO A 150 -6.37 -7.34 -6.37
C PRO A 150 -6.50 -6.15 -7.32
N ALA A 151 -6.92 -6.48 -8.54
CA ALA A 151 -7.25 -5.48 -9.52
C ALA A 151 -8.57 -4.77 -9.18
N VAL A 152 -8.63 -3.49 -9.53
CA VAL A 152 -9.81 -2.62 -9.41
C VAL A 152 -10.21 -2.16 -10.81
N THR A 153 -11.49 -2.27 -11.16
CA THR A 153 -12.03 -1.68 -12.37
C THR A 153 -12.27 -0.20 -12.17
N VAL A 154 -11.62 0.62 -12.99
CA VAL A 154 -11.80 2.07 -13.05
C VAL A 154 -12.71 2.38 -14.23
N ASN A 155 -13.91 2.87 -13.96
CA ASN A 155 -14.96 3.08 -14.98
C ASN A 155 -15.36 4.55 -15.14
N ALA A 156 -14.90 5.43 -14.29
CA ALA A 156 -15.14 6.87 -14.34
C ALA A 156 -14.07 7.63 -13.53
N ASP A 157 -14.02 8.95 -13.68
CA ASP A 157 -13.23 9.82 -12.80
C ASP A 157 -13.65 9.62 -11.34
N GLY A 158 -12.68 9.53 -10.42
CA GLY A 158 -13.00 9.34 -9.02
C GLY A 158 -11.82 8.94 -8.15
N THR A 159 -12.14 8.61 -6.90
CA THR A 159 -11.16 8.21 -5.89
C THR A 159 -11.21 6.70 -5.68
N TYR A 160 -10.08 6.04 -5.90
CA TYR A 160 -9.95 4.59 -5.81
C TYR A 160 -8.93 4.20 -4.76
N THR A 161 -9.25 3.16 -3.99
CA THR A 161 -8.34 2.59 -2.99
C THR A 161 -7.85 1.23 -3.46
N PHE A 162 -6.55 1.05 -3.46
CA PHE A 162 -5.83 -0.17 -3.80
C PHE A 162 -5.21 -0.75 -2.54
N ILE A 163 -5.12 -2.08 -2.45
CA ILE A 163 -4.52 -2.76 -1.30
C ILE A 163 -3.49 -3.78 -1.76
N VAL A 164 -2.36 -3.81 -1.05
CA VAL A 164 -1.37 -4.90 -1.13
C VAL A 164 -1.34 -5.60 0.20
N LYS A 165 -1.56 -6.92 0.20
CA LYS A 165 -1.56 -7.78 1.40
C LYS A 165 -0.30 -8.62 1.44
N PHE A 166 0.23 -8.84 2.64
CA PHE A 166 1.41 -9.66 2.82
C PHE A 166 1.05 -10.95 3.57
N PRO A 167 1.66 -12.10 3.20
CA PRO A 167 1.40 -13.39 3.84
C PRO A 167 1.93 -13.47 5.28
N ALA A 168 2.87 -12.59 5.62
CA ALA A 168 3.45 -12.38 6.95
C ALA A 168 3.81 -10.91 7.10
N ALA A 169 4.17 -10.47 8.31
CA ALA A 169 4.69 -9.12 8.55
C ALA A 169 5.79 -8.78 7.55
N LEU A 170 5.66 -7.62 6.90
CA LEU A 170 6.52 -7.24 5.79
C LEU A 170 7.98 -7.07 6.23
N GLU A 171 8.86 -7.91 5.68
CA GLU A 171 10.30 -7.68 5.67
C GLU A 171 10.68 -6.98 4.35
N MET A 172 11.55 -5.98 4.39
CA MET A 172 11.85 -5.18 3.22
C MET A 172 13.28 -4.61 3.20
N ASP A 173 13.83 -4.42 2.01
CA ASP A 173 14.96 -3.54 1.77
C ASP A 173 14.45 -2.19 1.24
N ALA A 174 14.46 -1.18 2.10
CA ALA A 174 13.96 0.16 1.78
C ALA A 174 14.65 0.82 0.58
N ASN A 175 15.87 0.42 0.24
CA ASN A 175 16.61 0.98 -0.89
C ASN A 175 16.19 0.36 -2.22
N ASN A 176 15.78 -0.90 -2.21
CA ASN A 176 15.50 -1.68 -3.41
C ASN A 176 14.02 -2.02 -3.60
N MET A 177 13.15 -1.68 -2.63
CA MET A 177 11.72 -1.90 -2.79
C MET A 177 11.15 -1.04 -3.94
N PHE A 178 10.15 -1.58 -4.61
CA PHE A 178 9.40 -0.90 -5.66
C PHE A 178 7.91 -0.93 -5.34
N PHE A 179 7.21 0.16 -5.62
CA PHE A 179 5.78 0.26 -5.40
C PHE A 179 5.13 1.24 -6.36
N ASP A 180 4.18 0.78 -7.15
CA ASP A 180 3.35 1.62 -8.01
C ASP A 180 1.90 1.11 -8.09
N ILE A 181 1.04 1.90 -8.73
CA ILE A 181 -0.24 1.45 -9.25
C ILE A 181 -0.13 1.44 -10.76
N ALA A 182 -0.13 0.24 -11.34
CA ALA A 182 -0.11 0.02 -12.77
C ALA A 182 -1.53 -0.15 -13.33
N THR A 183 -1.70 0.11 -14.62
CA THR A 183 -2.96 -0.11 -15.32
C THR A 183 -2.75 -1.08 -16.49
N ASP A 184 -3.84 -1.58 -17.07
CA ASP A 184 -3.82 -2.30 -18.36
C ASP A 184 -3.86 -1.35 -19.58
N LEU A 185 -3.90 -0.03 -19.34
CA LEU A 185 -3.81 0.96 -20.41
C LEU A 185 -2.42 0.93 -21.05
N ALA A 186 -2.41 0.87 -22.37
CA ALA A 186 -1.17 1.02 -23.13
C ALA A 186 -0.61 2.44 -22.95
N GLY A 187 0.70 2.52 -22.73
CA GLY A 187 1.45 3.79 -22.65
C GLY A 187 2.68 3.73 -23.56
N THR A 188 3.14 4.87 -23.99
CA THR A 188 4.43 5.01 -24.69
C THR A 188 5.43 5.58 -23.70
N ASP A 189 6.54 4.89 -23.48
CA ASP A 189 7.56 5.29 -22.52
C ASP A 189 8.00 6.74 -22.71
N GLY A 190 7.95 7.53 -21.63
CA GLY A 190 8.29 8.93 -21.62
C GLY A 190 7.19 9.88 -22.09
N GLU A 191 6.05 9.38 -22.58
CA GLU A 191 4.89 10.21 -22.92
C GLU A 191 4.02 10.47 -21.68
N ASP A 192 3.41 11.66 -21.67
CA ASP A 192 2.46 12.04 -20.63
C ASP A 192 1.09 11.41 -20.92
N PRO A 193 0.60 10.46 -20.10
CA PRO A 193 -0.62 9.72 -20.39
C PRO A 193 -1.86 10.63 -20.31
N ALA A 194 -2.90 10.28 -21.08
CA ALA A 194 -4.18 11.01 -21.07
C ALA A 194 -4.87 10.88 -19.70
N VAL A 195 -4.94 9.65 -19.17
CA VAL A 195 -5.45 9.39 -17.80
C VAL A 195 -4.46 9.94 -16.78
N LYS A 196 -4.99 10.73 -15.85
CA LYS A 196 -4.19 11.32 -14.77
C LYS A 196 -4.49 10.61 -13.46
N MET A 197 -3.44 10.35 -12.71
CA MET A 197 -3.50 9.75 -11.38
C MET A 197 -2.72 10.62 -10.38
N ALA A 198 -3.24 10.75 -9.16
CA ALA A 198 -2.61 11.46 -8.06
C ALA A 198 -2.77 10.64 -6.76
N VAL A 199 -1.69 10.34 -6.07
CA VAL A 199 -1.73 9.63 -4.78
C VAL A 199 -2.19 10.61 -3.71
N LYS A 200 -3.29 10.29 -3.03
CA LYS A 200 -3.86 11.13 -1.96
C LYS A 200 -3.50 10.63 -0.59
N LYS A 201 -3.37 9.33 -0.43
CA LYS A 201 -3.17 8.72 0.87
C LYS A 201 -2.47 7.38 0.75
N VAL A 202 -1.56 7.12 1.67
CA VAL A 202 -0.95 5.80 1.88
C VAL A 202 -1.10 5.45 3.34
N VAL A 203 -1.56 4.23 3.64
CA VAL A 203 -1.83 3.75 4.99
C VAL A 203 -1.16 2.40 5.20
N VAL A 204 -0.37 2.30 6.25
CA VAL A 204 0.16 1.03 6.77
C VAL A 204 -0.91 0.38 7.63
N LEU A 205 -1.17 -0.89 7.39
CA LEU A 205 -2.24 -1.66 7.99
C LEU A 205 -1.68 -2.83 8.79
N ASN A 206 -2.08 -2.96 10.06
CA ASN A 206 -1.68 -4.06 10.92
C ASN A 206 -2.92 -4.72 11.56
N LYS A 207 -2.94 -6.05 11.61
CA LYS A 207 -4.03 -6.85 12.21
C LYS A 207 -3.99 -6.86 13.73
N SER A 208 -2.85 -6.51 14.31
CA SER A 208 -2.66 -6.42 15.75
C SER A 208 -2.35 -4.99 16.16
N ASP A 209 -2.73 -4.61 17.39
CA ASP A 209 -2.39 -3.32 18.00
C ASP A 209 -0.96 -3.33 18.58
N ALA A 210 -0.25 -4.46 18.55
CA ALA A 210 1.11 -4.56 19.03
C ALA A 210 2.04 -3.70 18.17
N GLU A 211 2.84 -2.88 18.81
CA GLU A 211 3.93 -2.18 18.14
C GLU A 211 4.92 -3.22 17.59
N PRO A 212 5.48 -3.05 16.39
CA PRO A 212 6.49 -3.96 15.89
C PRO A 212 7.64 -4.01 16.91
N THR A 213 7.90 -5.19 17.45
CA THR A 213 9.04 -5.39 18.35
C THR A 213 10.31 -5.21 17.55
N ASP A 214 11.12 -4.22 17.94
CA ASP A 214 12.47 -4.04 17.40
C ASP A 214 13.25 -5.35 17.60
N PRO A 215 13.73 -6.01 16.54
CA PRO A 215 14.45 -7.25 16.66
C PRO A 215 15.81 -7.12 17.38
N SER A 216 16.20 -5.91 17.80
CA SER A 216 17.48 -5.66 18.49
C SER A 216 17.43 -5.80 20.01
N GLU A 217 16.27 -5.96 20.66
CA GLU A 217 16.19 -6.29 22.09
C GLU A 217 16.10 -7.81 22.33
N SER A 218 17.15 -8.50 22.04
CA SER A 218 17.42 -9.80 22.65
C SER A 218 17.78 -9.58 24.11
N THR A 219 16.80 -9.62 24.99
CA THR A 219 17.01 -9.68 26.42
C THR A 219 17.80 -10.95 26.73
N ALA A 220 19.08 -10.76 27.06
CA ALA A 220 19.84 -11.78 27.76
C ALA A 220 19.18 -11.97 29.14
N ASP A 221 18.32 -12.95 29.24
CA ASP A 221 17.77 -13.42 30.52
C ASP A 221 18.90 -14.10 31.30
N SER A 222 19.44 -13.38 32.27
CA SER A 222 20.33 -13.90 33.29
C SER A 222 19.49 -14.62 34.34
N THR A 223 19.30 -15.90 34.17
CA THR A 223 18.87 -16.77 35.25
C THR A 223 20.06 -17.09 36.15
N ASP A 224 20.12 -16.32 37.21
CA ASP A 224 20.82 -16.70 38.45
C ASP A 224 20.03 -17.85 39.13
N SER A 225 20.68 -18.98 39.34
CA SER A 225 20.21 -20.02 40.24
C SER A 225 21.36 -20.91 40.68
N ASP A 226 21.88 -20.56 41.80
CA ASP A 226 22.03 -21.42 43.01
C ASP A 226 22.98 -22.64 43.00
N GLU A 227 23.79 -22.54 44.02
CA GLU A 227 24.77 -23.49 44.57
C GLU A 227 24.39 -24.98 44.47
N SER A 228 25.36 -25.82 44.07
CA SER A 228 25.69 -26.99 44.87
C SER A 228 27.05 -27.62 44.50
N LYS A 229 27.97 -27.52 45.44
CA LYS A 229 29.05 -28.43 45.83
C LYS A 229 29.37 -29.69 44.97
N GLY A 230 30.67 -29.81 44.64
CA GLY A 230 31.33 -31.06 44.97
C GLY A 230 32.14 -31.71 43.89
N VAL A 231 33.42 -31.83 44.19
CA VAL A 231 34.37 -32.89 43.88
C VAL A 231 35.30 -32.70 42.66
N LEU A 232 36.53 -32.44 43.05
CA LEU A 232 37.78 -32.64 42.30
C LEU A 232 37.95 -34.07 41.81
N VAL A 233 38.35 -34.28 40.56
CA VAL A 233 39.38 -35.29 40.21
C VAL A 233 40.19 -34.78 39.01
N ASP A 234 41.47 -34.84 39.21
CA ASP A 234 42.65 -34.62 38.42
C ASP A 234 42.80 -35.67 37.30
N SER A 235 43.39 -35.29 36.20
CA SER A 235 44.41 -36.03 35.44
C SER A 235 44.44 -35.76 33.95
N SER A 236 45.45 -35.01 33.57
CA SER A 236 46.52 -35.36 32.59
C SER A 236 46.20 -35.51 31.10
N ASP A 237 46.92 -34.66 30.38
CA ASP A 237 47.71 -34.93 29.17
C ASP A 237 47.18 -35.71 27.97
N SER A 238 47.15 -35.03 26.84
CA SER A 238 48.06 -35.42 25.73
C SER A 238 47.98 -34.46 24.55
N LYS A 239 49.16 -34.00 24.15
CA LYS A 239 49.52 -33.35 22.88
C LYS A 239 49.35 -34.29 21.68
N THR A 240 49.06 -33.72 20.53
CA THR A 240 49.75 -33.89 19.23
C THR A 240 48.92 -33.09 18.17
N ASN A 241 49.42 -32.06 17.55
CA ASN A 241 50.37 -31.86 16.47
C ASN A 241 49.98 -32.55 15.15
N SER A 242 49.76 -31.72 14.13
CA SER A 242 50.21 -31.75 12.72
C SER A 242 49.19 -31.18 11.80
N ALA A 243 49.45 -30.04 11.23
CA ALA A 243 50.25 -29.70 10.05
C ALA A 243 49.42 -29.71 8.74
N ALA A 244 49.29 -28.53 8.25
CA ALA A 244 49.28 -28.01 6.89
C ALA A 244 49.24 -28.98 5.69
N THR A 245 48.42 -28.63 4.70
CA THR A 245 48.88 -28.57 3.31
C THR A 245 48.02 -27.63 2.46
N SER A 246 48.72 -26.73 1.80
CA SER A 246 48.31 -25.85 0.73
C SER A 246 48.32 -26.57 -0.63
N SER A 247 47.44 -26.18 -1.54
CA SER A 247 47.68 -26.19 -3.00
C SER A 247 46.53 -25.38 -3.66
N LYS A 248 46.65 -24.28 -4.19
CA LYS A 248 47.32 -23.57 -5.29
C LYS A 248 46.99 -24.15 -6.69
N ALA A 249 46.51 -23.26 -7.50
CA ALA A 249 46.57 -23.13 -8.97
C ALA A 249 45.45 -23.86 -9.75
N ALA A 250 45.02 -23.42 -10.92
CA ALA A 250 45.25 -22.24 -11.77
C ALA A 250 44.25 -22.31 -12.94
N ASN A 251 43.95 -21.14 -13.48
CA ASN A 251 43.67 -20.81 -14.89
C ASN A 251 43.06 -21.85 -15.85
N ASN A 252 41.99 -21.47 -16.56
CA ASN A 252 42.14 -21.23 -18.00
C ASN A 252 40.98 -20.42 -18.59
N ALA A 253 41.38 -19.50 -19.44
CA ALA A 253 40.64 -18.63 -20.30
C ALA A 253 40.16 -19.35 -21.59
N SER A 254 39.33 -18.65 -22.34
CA SER A 254 39.03 -18.74 -23.78
C SER A 254 37.79 -19.53 -24.20
N ASN A 255 36.74 -18.90 -24.61
CA ASN A 255 36.39 -18.42 -25.96
C ASN A 255 35.13 -17.56 -25.89
#